data_3a541ed0882654012a117cc2d0a82165
#
_entry.id   3a541ed0882654012a117cc2d0a82165
#
_cell.length_a   1.000
_cell.length_b   1.000
_cell.length_c   1.000
_cell.angle_alpha   90.00
_cell.angle_beta   90.00
_cell.angle_gamma   90.00
#
_symmetry.space_group_name_H-M   'P 1'
#
loop_
_entity.id
_entity.type
_entity.pdbx_description
1 polymer ?
#
loop_
_entity_poly.entity_id
_entity_poly.type
_entity_poly.pdbx_seq_one_letter_code
_entity_poly.pdbx_strand_id
1 'polypeptide(L)'
;MPTDHTSPDDPGLADRAATWVGAYVHIPFCRHVCPYCDFAVIEGRHDLRGPYLEALTAEIAGDDPFDRPLDAVFVGGGTPTSIDPESLGRVLRVLADRFGLAEGAEVSVEANPEDLDEGVSERLVSAGFNRVSLGVQSFDPSVLAALGRHHSPDQAEAALGAAREAFDSVNVDLIFGTAGESPASWRASVERAVGSGVDHLSVYALTVERGTALAKAVLAGAPAPDPDDQADKYLDAVAIAQPAGLIRYETSNFARAGHGCRYNLITWAQGEYAAFGNGAHRHRGGVRSWNVRRVDRYLERAPAGVVSGEERLDPWQRDVERVMVGLRRTAGVAPGWSGRALAESAAGRRLVAAGVLAAEADRLRVLQPLLGDEVTRRLLALDPMPIR
;
A
#
# COMPACT_ATOMS: atom_id res chain seq x y z
N MET A 1 -20.64 2.10 7.66
CA MET A 1 -19.74 3.27 7.54
C MET A 1 -20.56 4.55 7.52
N PRO A 2 -20.19 5.64 8.21
CA PRO A 2 -20.69 6.95 7.81
C PRO A 2 -20.26 7.15 6.36
N THR A 3 -21.21 7.47 5.50
CA THR A 3 -20.97 7.73 4.08
C THR A 3 -20.20 9.06 3.96
N ASP A 4 -18.90 9.03 4.17
CA ASP A 4 -18.02 10.14 3.82
C ASP A 4 -17.92 10.15 2.28
N HIS A 5 -18.75 10.96 1.65
CA HIS A 5 -18.74 11.15 0.19
C HIS A 5 -17.60 12.07 -0.28
N THR A 6 -16.60 12.31 0.55
CA THR A 6 -15.44 13.14 0.20
C THR A 6 -14.67 12.46 -0.93
N SER A 7 -14.34 13.22 -1.98
CA SER A 7 -13.48 12.71 -3.04
C SER A 7 -12.13 12.27 -2.48
N PRO A 8 -11.57 11.14 -2.92
CA PRO A 8 -10.33 10.65 -2.38
C PRO A 8 -9.11 11.55 -2.71
N ASP A 9 -9.24 12.43 -3.69
CA ASP A 9 -8.23 13.45 -4.05
C ASP A 9 -8.50 14.84 -3.41
N ASP A 10 -9.45 14.93 -2.48
CA ASP A 10 -9.77 16.17 -1.76
C ASP A 10 -8.59 16.62 -0.88
N PRO A 11 -8.14 17.89 -1.00
CA PRO A 11 -7.07 18.41 -0.16
C PRO A 11 -7.35 18.39 1.33
N GLY A 12 -8.59 18.61 1.75
CA GLY A 12 -8.97 18.55 3.15
C GLY A 12 -8.90 17.13 3.72
N LEU A 13 -9.23 16.09 2.91
CA LEU A 13 -9.02 14.70 3.28
C LEU A 13 -7.52 14.41 3.44
N ALA A 14 -6.69 14.88 2.49
CA ALA A 14 -5.26 14.70 2.54
C ALA A 14 -4.62 15.38 3.78
N ASP A 15 -5.12 16.52 4.20
CA ASP A 15 -4.64 17.23 5.39
C ASP A 15 -5.13 16.54 6.68
N ARG A 16 -6.37 16.05 6.74
CA ARG A 16 -6.88 15.22 7.86
C ARG A 16 -6.07 13.94 8.05
N ALA A 17 -5.63 13.30 6.96
CA ALA A 17 -4.84 12.08 7.03
C ALA A 17 -3.55 12.22 7.85
N ALA A 18 -2.97 13.42 7.93
CA ALA A 18 -1.82 13.70 8.78
C ALA A 18 -2.14 13.67 10.29
N THR A 19 -3.42 13.72 10.66
CA THR A 19 -3.88 13.66 12.05
C THR A 19 -4.37 12.26 12.45
N TRP A 20 -4.52 11.35 11.51
CA TRP A 20 -4.91 9.97 11.76
C TRP A 20 -3.73 9.15 12.28
N VAL A 21 -4.06 8.09 13.02
CA VAL A 21 -3.09 7.09 13.46
C VAL A 21 -3.49 5.71 12.95
N GLY A 22 -2.49 4.93 12.55
CA GLY A 22 -2.72 3.61 11.98
C GLY A 22 -1.94 2.50 12.66
N ALA A 23 -2.26 1.25 12.28
CA ALA A 23 -1.46 0.09 12.61
C ALA A 23 -1.32 -0.82 11.38
N TYR A 24 -0.12 -1.35 11.18
CA TYR A 24 0.18 -2.41 10.22
C TYR A 24 0.48 -3.72 10.95
N VAL A 25 -0.12 -4.79 10.48
CA VAL A 25 0.13 -6.14 11.00
C VAL A 25 0.65 -7.01 9.86
N HIS A 26 1.87 -7.50 10.00
CA HIS A 26 2.50 -8.33 8.99
C HIS A 26 2.22 -9.81 9.23
N ILE A 27 1.65 -10.49 8.22
CA ILE A 27 1.45 -11.94 8.19
C ILE A 27 2.32 -12.51 7.06
N PRO A 28 3.43 -13.20 7.38
CA PRO A 28 4.45 -13.54 6.38
C PRO A 28 4.13 -14.77 5.53
N PHE A 29 3.06 -15.48 5.78
CA PHE A 29 2.82 -16.79 5.18
C PHE A 29 2.22 -16.66 3.78
N CYS A 30 2.82 -17.38 2.82
CA CYS A 30 2.31 -17.56 1.47
C CYS A 30 2.22 -19.06 1.15
N ARG A 31 1.28 -19.44 0.27
CA ARG A 31 1.27 -20.79 -0.34
C ARG A 31 2.46 -20.94 -1.28
N HIS A 32 2.73 -19.91 -2.08
CA HIS A 32 3.85 -19.81 -3.01
C HIS A 32 4.41 -18.40 -2.99
N VAL A 33 5.73 -18.26 -3.12
CA VAL A 33 6.40 -16.97 -3.25
C VAL A 33 6.47 -16.60 -4.73
N CYS A 34 5.80 -15.52 -5.10
CA CYS A 34 5.82 -15.02 -6.48
C CYS A 34 7.23 -14.59 -6.90
N PRO A 35 7.64 -14.80 -8.16
CA PRO A 35 9.01 -14.56 -8.63
C PRO A 35 9.46 -13.08 -8.53
N TYR A 36 8.53 -12.15 -8.47
CA TYR A 36 8.78 -10.70 -8.34
C TYR A 36 8.76 -10.19 -6.90
N CYS A 37 8.27 -10.99 -5.94
CA CYS A 37 7.99 -10.54 -4.58
C CYS A 37 9.28 -10.38 -3.76
N ASP A 38 9.49 -9.20 -3.17
CA ASP A 38 10.58 -8.89 -2.25
C ASP A 38 10.14 -8.75 -0.79
N PHE A 39 8.87 -9.00 -0.49
CA PHE A 39 8.34 -8.89 0.87
C PHE A 39 9.01 -9.88 1.84
N ALA A 40 8.85 -9.62 3.13
CA ALA A 40 9.39 -10.47 4.20
C ALA A 40 8.52 -11.71 4.42
N VAL A 41 8.39 -12.56 3.40
CA VAL A 41 7.46 -13.69 3.35
C VAL A 41 8.17 -15.04 3.45
N ILE A 42 7.40 -16.08 3.77
CA ILE A 42 7.86 -17.47 3.89
C ILE A 42 6.85 -18.42 3.26
N GLU A 43 7.36 -19.41 2.52
CA GLU A 43 6.54 -20.43 1.86
C GLU A 43 6.52 -21.73 2.67
N GLY A 44 5.37 -22.41 2.71
CA GLY A 44 5.23 -23.80 3.15
C GLY A 44 5.46 -24.07 4.65
N ARG A 45 5.62 -23.04 5.49
CA ARG A 45 5.91 -23.19 6.93
C ARG A 45 4.63 -23.09 7.79
N HIS A 46 3.69 -23.99 7.53
CA HIS A 46 2.44 -24.08 8.31
C HIS A 46 2.68 -24.35 9.80
N ASP A 47 3.77 -25.06 10.12
CA ASP A 47 4.20 -25.35 11.50
C ASP A 47 4.52 -24.08 12.32
N LEU A 48 4.87 -22.98 11.67
CA LEU A 48 5.20 -21.72 12.35
C LEU A 48 4.00 -20.80 12.58
N ARG A 49 2.82 -21.09 12.03
CA ARG A 49 1.66 -20.19 12.13
C ARG A 49 1.23 -19.95 13.58
N GLY A 50 1.07 -21.02 14.36
CA GLY A 50 0.70 -20.92 15.78
C GLY A 50 1.73 -20.13 16.59
N PRO A 51 3.00 -20.56 16.63
CA PRO A 51 4.07 -19.81 17.32
C PRO A 51 4.19 -18.35 16.86
N TYR A 52 3.99 -18.08 15.55
CA TYR A 52 4.05 -16.71 15.02
C TYR A 52 2.91 -15.84 15.55
N LEU A 53 1.68 -16.34 15.55
CA LEU A 53 0.53 -15.58 16.05
C LEU A 53 0.61 -15.34 17.57
N GLU A 54 1.17 -16.28 18.34
CA GLU A 54 1.46 -16.10 19.76
C GLU A 54 2.51 -14.97 19.97
N ALA A 55 3.60 -15.02 19.22
CA ALA A 55 4.63 -13.98 19.27
C ALA A 55 4.11 -12.60 18.85
N LEU A 56 3.31 -12.55 17.79
CA LEU A 56 2.69 -11.34 17.25
C LEU A 56 1.71 -10.70 18.25
N THR A 57 0.84 -11.51 18.86
CA THR A 57 -0.11 -11.01 19.87
C THR A 57 0.63 -10.53 21.13
N ALA A 58 1.70 -11.18 21.52
CA ALA A 58 2.55 -10.74 22.64
C ALA A 58 3.28 -9.41 22.32
N GLU A 59 3.77 -9.23 21.07
CA GLU A 59 4.38 -7.97 20.63
C GLU A 59 3.34 -6.84 20.68
N ILE A 60 2.13 -7.05 20.14
CA ILE A 60 1.04 -6.06 20.15
C ILE A 60 0.67 -5.66 21.58
N ALA A 61 0.49 -6.66 22.46
CA ALA A 61 0.09 -6.41 23.85
C ALA A 61 1.17 -5.67 24.65
N GLY A 62 2.45 -5.84 24.29
CA GLY A 62 3.60 -5.21 24.95
C GLY A 62 3.94 -3.81 24.44
N ASP A 63 3.40 -3.36 23.30
CA ASP A 63 3.70 -2.03 22.74
C ASP A 63 2.86 -0.93 23.41
N ASP A 64 3.36 0.30 23.43
CA ASP A 64 2.64 1.43 24.01
C ASP A 64 1.52 1.91 23.08
N PRO A 65 0.30 2.18 23.59
CA PRO A 65 -0.76 2.74 22.75
C PRO A 65 -0.48 4.20 22.36
N PHE A 66 -1.19 4.68 21.35
CA PHE A 66 -1.27 6.11 21.09
C PHE A 66 -2.17 6.78 22.15
N ASP A 67 -2.14 8.10 22.23
CA ASP A 67 -3.06 8.90 23.05
C ASP A 67 -4.50 8.96 22.52
N ARG A 68 -4.73 8.30 21.38
CA ARG A 68 -6.02 8.22 20.67
C ARG A 68 -6.20 6.85 20.01
N PRO A 69 -7.45 6.43 19.74
CA PRO A 69 -7.71 5.17 19.04
C PRO A 69 -7.24 5.20 17.59
N LEU A 70 -7.02 4.01 17.01
CA LEU A 70 -6.60 3.83 15.63
C LEU A 70 -7.71 4.19 14.64
N ASP A 71 -7.38 4.99 13.63
CA ASP A 71 -8.27 5.34 12.51
C ASP A 71 -8.23 4.29 11.39
N ALA A 72 -7.11 3.55 11.30
CA ALA A 72 -6.93 2.49 10.31
C ALA A 72 -6.07 1.34 10.83
N VAL A 73 -6.44 0.11 10.46
CA VAL A 73 -5.63 -1.10 10.61
C VAL A 73 -5.46 -1.74 9.25
N PHE A 74 -4.24 -2.15 8.91
CA PHE A 74 -3.95 -2.86 7.67
C PHE A 74 -3.22 -4.17 7.98
N VAL A 75 -3.86 -5.29 7.70
CA VAL A 75 -3.28 -6.63 7.86
C VAL A 75 -2.85 -7.14 6.49
N GLY A 76 -1.54 -7.22 6.29
CA GLY A 76 -0.96 -7.52 4.99
C GLY A 76 0.35 -8.30 5.07
N GLY A 77 1.10 -8.28 3.96
CA GLY A 77 2.47 -8.80 3.87
C GLY A 77 2.64 -9.97 2.93
N GLY A 78 2.41 -11.19 3.37
CA GLY A 78 2.36 -12.39 2.51
C GLY A 78 0.94 -12.59 2.00
N THR A 79 0.22 -13.48 2.64
CA THR A 79 -1.20 -13.73 2.38
C THR A 79 -1.91 -13.94 3.71
N PRO A 80 -2.46 -12.88 4.31
CA PRO A 80 -3.16 -13.01 5.60
C PRO A 80 -4.25 -14.08 5.58
N THR A 81 -5.01 -14.20 4.50
CA THR A 81 -6.05 -15.23 4.33
C THR A 81 -5.53 -16.66 4.22
N SER A 82 -4.22 -16.87 4.21
CA SER A 82 -3.64 -18.19 4.46
C SER A 82 -3.80 -18.65 5.91
N ILE A 83 -4.13 -17.73 6.81
CA ILE A 83 -4.50 -17.97 8.21
C ILE A 83 -6.04 -18.01 8.30
N ASP A 84 -6.57 -18.85 9.20
CA ASP A 84 -8.01 -18.90 9.42
C ASP A 84 -8.57 -17.56 9.97
N PRO A 85 -9.78 -17.15 9.55
CA PRO A 85 -10.38 -15.86 9.93
C PRO A 85 -10.51 -15.66 11.45
N GLU A 86 -10.76 -16.72 12.20
CA GLU A 86 -10.90 -16.67 13.66
C GLU A 86 -9.57 -16.33 14.34
N SER A 87 -8.46 -16.85 13.80
CA SER A 87 -7.11 -16.51 14.27
C SER A 87 -6.72 -15.07 13.95
N LEU A 88 -7.03 -14.57 12.74
CA LEU A 88 -6.87 -13.17 12.39
C LEU A 88 -7.72 -12.25 13.29
N GLY A 89 -8.97 -12.66 13.56
CA GLY A 89 -9.86 -11.96 14.49
C GLY A 89 -9.31 -11.91 15.93
N ARG A 90 -8.59 -12.96 16.39
CA ARG A 90 -7.89 -12.89 17.69
C ARG A 90 -6.79 -11.84 17.71
N VAL A 91 -5.98 -11.77 16.65
CA VAL A 91 -4.95 -10.73 16.52
C VAL A 91 -5.57 -9.33 16.54
N LEU A 92 -6.65 -9.14 15.76
CA LEU A 92 -7.37 -7.87 15.71
C LEU A 92 -7.96 -7.47 17.07
N ARG A 93 -8.53 -8.43 17.83
CA ARG A 93 -9.03 -8.16 19.19
C ARG A 93 -7.92 -7.69 20.13
N VAL A 94 -6.76 -8.36 20.14
CA VAL A 94 -5.62 -7.92 20.97
C VAL A 94 -5.17 -6.52 20.59
N LEU A 95 -5.16 -6.20 19.30
CA LEU A 95 -4.84 -4.85 18.81
C LEU A 95 -5.89 -3.83 19.28
N ALA A 96 -7.18 -4.15 19.14
CA ALA A 96 -8.28 -3.28 19.55
C ALA A 96 -8.31 -3.05 21.08
N ASP A 97 -8.05 -4.11 21.86
CA ASP A 97 -7.96 -4.02 23.32
C ASP A 97 -6.79 -3.14 23.77
N ARG A 98 -5.69 -3.16 23.04
CA ARG A 98 -4.47 -2.41 23.41
C ARG A 98 -4.49 -0.97 22.96
N PHE A 99 -4.94 -0.69 21.73
CA PHE A 99 -4.85 0.61 21.09
C PHE A 99 -6.20 1.33 20.97
N GLY A 100 -7.32 0.61 21.08
CA GLY A 100 -8.64 1.11 20.71
C GLY A 100 -8.82 1.24 19.20
N LEU A 101 -10.05 1.16 18.73
CA LEU A 101 -10.42 1.50 17.35
C LEU A 101 -11.37 2.68 17.38
N ALA A 102 -11.12 3.67 16.53
CA ALA A 102 -12.01 4.82 16.36
C ALA A 102 -13.36 4.34 15.78
N GLU A 103 -14.43 5.07 16.04
CA GLU A 103 -15.71 4.80 15.40
C GLU A 103 -15.57 4.91 13.87
N GLY A 104 -15.98 3.86 13.16
CA GLY A 104 -15.81 3.74 11.72
C GLY A 104 -14.36 3.61 11.25
N ALA A 105 -13.45 3.09 12.09
CA ALA A 105 -12.08 2.77 11.68
C ALA A 105 -12.07 1.83 10.46
N GLU A 106 -11.15 2.05 9.53
CA GLU A 106 -10.91 1.13 8.42
C GLU A 106 -10.07 -0.04 8.90
N VAL A 107 -10.55 -1.26 8.72
CA VAL A 107 -9.84 -2.50 9.06
C VAL A 107 -9.70 -3.34 7.80
N SER A 108 -8.52 -3.25 7.19
CA SER A 108 -8.20 -3.85 5.91
C SER A 108 -7.50 -5.19 6.07
N VAL A 109 -7.79 -6.13 5.18
CA VAL A 109 -7.09 -7.41 5.04
C VAL A 109 -6.72 -7.67 3.58
N GLU A 110 -5.49 -8.14 3.34
CA GLU A 110 -5.08 -8.64 2.02
C GLU A 110 -5.47 -10.10 1.84
N ALA A 111 -5.92 -10.45 0.63
CA ALA A 111 -6.35 -11.77 0.25
C ALA A 111 -5.87 -12.14 -1.16
N ASN A 112 -5.70 -13.45 -1.41
CA ASN A 112 -5.60 -13.97 -2.76
C ASN A 112 -6.94 -14.56 -3.22
N PRO A 113 -7.25 -14.53 -4.54
CA PRO A 113 -8.49 -15.09 -5.06
C PRO A 113 -8.74 -16.55 -4.66
N GLU A 114 -7.70 -17.37 -4.60
CA GLU A 114 -7.80 -18.78 -4.23
C GLU A 114 -8.11 -19.03 -2.75
N ASP A 115 -8.03 -18.01 -1.91
CA ASP A 115 -8.25 -18.09 -0.46
C ASP A 115 -9.56 -17.43 -0.01
N LEU A 116 -10.32 -16.82 -0.95
CA LEU A 116 -11.51 -16.04 -0.63
C LEU A 116 -12.75 -16.59 -1.34
N ASP A 117 -13.65 -17.13 -0.55
CA ASP A 117 -15.02 -17.50 -0.95
C ASP A 117 -16.05 -16.76 -0.08
N GLU A 118 -17.33 -17.02 -0.30
CA GLU A 118 -18.44 -16.43 0.47
C GLU A 118 -18.28 -16.69 1.98
N GLY A 119 -18.04 -17.94 2.36
CA GLY A 119 -17.91 -18.33 3.77
C GLY A 119 -16.67 -17.74 4.46
N VAL A 120 -15.53 -17.60 3.75
CA VAL A 120 -14.34 -16.92 4.26
C VAL A 120 -14.60 -15.43 4.40
N SER A 121 -15.24 -14.81 3.42
CA SER A 121 -15.61 -13.39 3.43
C SER A 121 -16.49 -13.04 4.63
N GLU A 122 -17.57 -13.80 4.84
CA GLU A 122 -18.46 -13.62 5.99
C GLU A 122 -17.74 -13.76 7.35
N ARG A 123 -16.84 -14.75 7.47
CA ARG A 123 -16.07 -14.93 8.72
C ARG A 123 -15.06 -13.81 8.95
N LEU A 124 -14.43 -13.28 7.91
CA LEU A 124 -13.54 -12.11 8.03
C LEU A 124 -14.31 -10.86 8.47
N VAL A 125 -15.48 -10.61 7.89
CA VAL A 125 -16.34 -9.49 8.32
C VAL A 125 -16.80 -9.69 9.77
N SER A 126 -17.21 -10.90 10.15
CA SER A 126 -17.57 -11.25 11.54
C SER A 126 -16.39 -11.11 12.51
N ALA A 127 -15.16 -11.27 12.02
CA ALA A 127 -13.93 -11.04 12.78
C ALA A 127 -13.57 -9.55 12.95
N GLY A 128 -14.26 -8.64 12.24
CA GLY A 128 -14.11 -7.18 12.36
C GLY A 128 -13.43 -6.49 11.17
N PHE A 129 -13.13 -7.21 10.09
CA PHE A 129 -12.61 -6.62 8.86
C PHE A 129 -13.75 -5.99 8.05
N ASN A 130 -13.55 -4.78 7.52
CA ASN A 130 -14.56 -4.08 6.72
C ASN A 130 -14.05 -3.68 5.32
N ARG A 131 -12.77 -3.91 5.05
CA ARG A 131 -12.14 -3.69 3.74
C ARG A 131 -11.27 -4.89 3.36
N VAL A 132 -11.34 -5.30 2.09
CA VAL A 132 -10.45 -6.35 1.54
C VAL A 132 -9.68 -5.83 0.34
N SER A 133 -8.39 -6.20 0.24
CA SER A 133 -7.55 -5.98 -0.93
C SER A 133 -7.26 -7.31 -1.60
N LEU A 134 -7.79 -7.50 -2.81
CA LEU A 134 -7.69 -8.77 -3.52
C LEU A 134 -6.57 -8.73 -4.56
N GLY A 135 -5.54 -9.53 -4.36
CA GLY A 135 -4.38 -9.65 -5.24
C GLY A 135 -4.69 -10.43 -6.52
N VAL A 136 -5.47 -9.84 -7.42
CA VAL A 136 -5.84 -10.44 -8.72
C VAL A 136 -4.65 -10.42 -9.69
N GLN A 137 -3.92 -9.33 -9.76
CA GLN A 137 -2.75 -9.03 -10.56
C GLN A 137 -3.05 -8.93 -12.07
N SER A 138 -3.84 -9.83 -12.65
CA SER A 138 -4.29 -9.79 -14.05
C SER A 138 -5.51 -10.69 -14.25
N PHE A 139 -6.27 -10.43 -15.31
CA PHE A 139 -7.30 -11.36 -15.80
C PHE A 139 -6.87 -12.11 -17.08
N ASP A 140 -5.60 -11.99 -17.46
CA ASP A 140 -5.02 -12.76 -18.57
C ASP A 140 -4.27 -13.98 -18.02
N PRO A 141 -4.66 -15.22 -18.41
CA PRO A 141 -4.01 -16.43 -17.91
C PRO A 141 -2.51 -16.49 -18.21
N SER A 142 -2.06 -15.91 -19.32
CA SER A 142 -0.63 -15.91 -19.70
C SER A 142 0.18 -14.95 -18.83
N VAL A 143 -0.39 -13.80 -18.49
CA VAL A 143 0.20 -12.83 -17.57
C VAL A 143 0.23 -13.38 -16.14
N LEU A 144 -0.86 -14.01 -15.69
CA LEU A 144 -0.90 -14.69 -14.38
C LEU A 144 0.20 -15.76 -14.28
N ALA A 145 0.36 -16.60 -15.31
CA ALA A 145 1.41 -17.61 -15.34
C ALA A 145 2.83 -16.98 -15.28
N ALA A 146 3.05 -15.89 -16.01
CA ALA A 146 4.33 -15.16 -15.99
C ALA A 146 4.63 -14.52 -14.63
N LEU A 147 3.60 -14.09 -13.92
CA LEU A 147 3.67 -13.56 -12.55
C LEU A 147 3.75 -14.68 -11.49
N GLY A 148 3.70 -15.96 -11.88
CA GLY A 148 3.71 -17.09 -10.94
C GLY A 148 2.43 -17.16 -10.08
N ARG A 149 1.29 -16.68 -10.62
CA ARG A 149 -0.01 -16.78 -9.96
C ARG A 149 -0.69 -18.10 -10.34
N HIS A 150 -1.42 -18.69 -9.40
CA HIS A 150 -2.03 -20.00 -9.55
C HIS A 150 -3.55 -19.96 -9.73
N HIS A 151 -4.20 -18.85 -9.38
CA HIS A 151 -5.63 -18.68 -9.60
C HIS A 151 -5.96 -18.41 -11.08
N SER A 152 -7.16 -18.79 -11.49
CA SER A 152 -7.70 -18.46 -12.79
C SER A 152 -8.46 -17.13 -12.79
N PRO A 153 -8.71 -16.50 -13.96
CA PRO A 153 -9.60 -15.35 -14.06
C PRO A 153 -10.99 -15.60 -13.47
N ASP A 154 -11.55 -16.79 -13.66
CA ASP A 154 -12.87 -17.15 -13.14
C ASP A 154 -12.86 -17.24 -11.59
N GLN A 155 -11.77 -17.74 -10.99
CA GLN A 155 -11.58 -17.70 -9.54
C GLN A 155 -11.47 -16.26 -9.03
N ALA A 156 -10.78 -15.38 -9.75
CA ALA A 156 -10.72 -13.98 -9.39
C ALA A 156 -12.09 -13.30 -9.41
N GLU A 157 -12.91 -13.57 -10.42
CA GLU A 157 -14.29 -13.05 -10.50
C GLU A 157 -15.18 -13.59 -9.39
N ALA A 158 -15.11 -14.89 -9.11
CA ALA A 158 -15.88 -15.49 -8.02
C ALA A 158 -15.50 -14.88 -6.65
N ALA A 159 -14.21 -14.72 -6.39
CA ALA A 159 -13.71 -14.08 -5.16
C ALA A 159 -14.14 -12.60 -5.07
N LEU A 160 -14.13 -11.86 -6.18
CA LEU A 160 -14.63 -10.49 -6.22
C LEU A 160 -16.15 -10.42 -5.94
N GLY A 161 -16.93 -11.35 -6.49
CA GLY A 161 -18.36 -11.48 -6.18
C GLY A 161 -18.59 -11.65 -4.69
N ALA A 162 -17.94 -12.64 -4.08
CA ALA A 162 -18.04 -12.94 -2.65
C ALA A 162 -17.57 -11.76 -1.77
N ALA A 163 -16.48 -11.08 -2.18
CA ALA A 163 -15.99 -9.92 -1.47
C ALA A 163 -16.99 -8.76 -1.46
N ARG A 164 -17.59 -8.45 -2.61
CA ARG A 164 -18.54 -7.34 -2.76
C ARG A 164 -19.87 -7.54 -2.03
N GLU A 165 -20.27 -8.78 -1.81
CA GLU A 165 -21.47 -9.11 -1.02
C GLU A 165 -21.23 -8.95 0.47
N ALA A 166 -19.98 -9.12 0.93
CA ALA A 166 -19.66 -9.16 2.36
C ALA A 166 -19.04 -7.86 2.90
N PHE A 167 -18.07 -7.26 2.18
CA PHE A 167 -17.28 -6.14 2.68
C PHE A 167 -17.85 -4.77 2.29
N ASP A 168 -17.64 -3.77 3.15
CA ASP A 168 -18.01 -2.38 2.89
C ASP A 168 -17.15 -1.73 1.78
N SER A 169 -15.92 -2.22 1.58
CA SER A 169 -14.99 -1.70 0.59
C SER A 169 -14.11 -2.81 0.01
N VAL A 170 -14.06 -2.89 -1.31
CA VAL A 170 -13.29 -3.92 -2.04
C VAL A 170 -12.28 -3.26 -2.97
N ASN A 171 -11.02 -3.66 -2.81
CA ASN A 171 -9.93 -3.28 -3.71
C ASN A 171 -9.51 -4.45 -4.60
N VAL A 172 -9.12 -4.14 -5.82
CA VAL A 172 -8.39 -5.04 -6.73
C VAL A 172 -6.98 -4.52 -6.95
N ASP A 173 -5.99 -5.38 -6.74
CA ASP A 173 -4.61 -5.10 -7.12
C ASP A 173 -4.32 -5.69 -8.50
N LEU A 174 -3.78 -4.87 -9.42
CA LEU A 174 -3.32 -5.26 -10.74
C LEU A 174 -1.83 -4.89 -10.92
N ILE A 175 -1.10 -5.73 -11.67
CA ILE A 175 0.30 -5.49 -12.02
C ILE A 175 0.41 -5.41 -13.55
N PHE A 176 1.06 -4.33 -14.04
CA PHE A 176 1.29 -4.10 -15.46
C PHE A 176 2.79 -4.08 -15.80
N GLY A 177 3.09 -4.29 -17.09
CA GLY A 177 4.46 -4.31 -17.61
C GLY A 177 5.12 -5.67 -17.47
N THR A 178 4.33 -6.75 -17.35
CA THR A 178 4.82 -8.13 -17.39
C THR A 178 5.31 -8.45 -18.80
N ALA A 179 6.43 -9.16 -18.90
CA ALA A 179 6.96 -9.55 -20.21
C ALA A 179 5.94 -10.34 -21.02
N GLY A 180 5.67 -9.90 -22.25
CA GLY A 180 4.66 -10.51 -23.15
C GLY A 180 3.23 -10.02 -22.94
N GLU A 181 2.97 -9.18 -21.96
CA GLU A 181 1.66 -8.56 -21.77
C GLU A 181 1.40 -7.51 -22.87
N SER A 182 0.40 -7.75 -23.71
CA SER A 182 0.00 -6.78 -24.74
C SER A 182 -0.80 -5.61 -24.14
N PRO A 183 -0.79 -4.41 -24.79
CA PRO A 183 -1.66 -3.31 -24.39
C PRO A 183 -3.15 -3.71 -24.36
N ALA A 184 -3.59 -4.57 -25.27
CA ALA A 184 -4.98 -5.06 -25.31
C ALA A 184 -5.32 -5.94 -24.10
N SER A 185 -4.41 -6.85 -23.70
CA SER A 185 -4.56 -7.69 -22.52
C SER A 185 -4.63 -6.84 -21.23
N TRP A 186 -3.75 -5.85 -21.10
CA TRP A 186 -3.77 -4.92 -19.98
C TRP A 186 -5.09 -4.15 -19.89
N ARG A 187 -5.51 -3.51 -20.99
CA ARG A 187 -6.79 -2.77 -21.02
C ARG A 187 -7.97 -3.65 -20.65
N ALA A 188 -8.06 -4.87 -21.20
CA ALA A 188 -9.09 -5.82 -20.84
C ALA A 188 -9.08 -6.18 -19.35
N SER A 189 -7.90 -6.31 -18.72
CA SER A 189 -7.78 -6.55 -17.28
C SER A 189 -8.28 -5.36 -16.45
N VAL A 190 -7.93 -4.14 -16.82
CA VAL A 190 -8.45 -2.93 -16.15
C VAL A 190 -9.95 -2.77 -16.33
N GLU A 191 -10.47 -2.94 -17.57
CA GLU A 191 -11.90 -2.87 -17.86
C GLU A 191 -12.70 -3.90 -17.06
N ARG A 192 -12.15 -5.12 -16.91
CA ARG A 192 -12.78 -6.20 -16.14
C ARG A 192 -12.80 -5.90 -14.64
N ALA A 193 -11.69 -5.37 -14.07
CA ALA A 193 -11.64 -4.90 -12.70
C ALA A 193 -12.65 -3.76 -12.42
N VAL A 194 -12.68 -2.76 -13.29
CA VAL A 194 -13.62 -1.62 -13.20
C VAL A 194 -15.07 -2.09 -13.36
N GLY A 195 -15.32 -2.96 -14.34
CA GLY A 195 -16.64 -3.52 -14.64
C GLY A 195 -17.19 -4.42 -13.53
N SER A 196 -16.34 -5.00 -12.70
CA SER A 196 -16.77 -5.75 -11.50
C SER A 196 -17.37 -4.86 -10.41
N GLY A 197 -17.30 -3.53 -10.54
CA GLY A 197 -17.93 -2.57 -9.64
C GLY A 197 -17.23 -2.41 -8.30
N VAL A 198 -15.92 -2.61 -8.25
CA VAL A 198 -15.10 -2.40 -7.05
C VAL A 198 -15.04 -0.93 -6.63
N ASP A 199 -14.73 -0.70 -5.37
CA ASP A 199 -14.67 0.62 -4.75
C ASP A 199 -13.30 1.25 -4.87
N HIS A 200 -12.27 0.40 -5.05
CA HIS A 200 -10.88 0.79 -5.07
C HIS A 200 -10.11 -0.07 -6.10
N LEU A 201 -9.11 0.52 -6.73
CA LEU A 201 -8.25 -0.14 -7.71
C LEU A 201 -6.81 0.29 -7.46
N SER A 202 -5.91 -0.69 -7.31
CA SER A 202 -4.48 -0.47 -7.25
C SER A 202 -3.84 -0.97 -8.53
N VAL A 203 -3.00 -0.15 -9.18
CA VAL A 203 -2.25 -0.53 -10.37
C VAL A 203 -0.76 -0.32 -10.13
N TYR A 204 0.02 -1.39 -10.21
CA TYR A 204 1.44 -1.40 -9.91
C TYR A 204 2.26 -1.74 -11.14
N ALA A 205 3.25 -0.91 -11.45
CA ALA A 205 4.26 -1.28 -12.43
C ALA A 205 5.12 -2.44 -11.90
N LEU A 206 5.28 -3.49 -12.71
CA LEU A 206 6.19 -4.59 -12.36
C LEU A 206 7.61 -4.06 -12.21
N THR A 207 8.16 -4.16 -11.01
CA THR A 207 9.51 -3.71 -10.67
C THR A 207 10.44 -4.93 -10.48
N VAL A 208 11.67 -4.81 -10.98
CA VAL A 208 12.70 -5.85 -10.81
C VAL A 208 13.45 -5.59 -9.51
N GLU A 209 12.93 -6.14 -8.41
CA GLU A 209 13.52 -5.95 -7.08
C GLU A 209 14.72 -6.87 -6.85
N ARG A 210 15.75 -6.33 -6.21
CA ARG A 210 17.01 -7.05 -5.94
C ARG A 210 16.76 -8.28 -5.06
N GLY A 211 17.38 -9.41 -5.42
CA GLY A 211 17.28 -10.64 -4.66
C GLY A 211 16.12 -11.55 -5.07
N THR A 212 15.16 -11.06 -5.84
CA THR A 212 14.01 -11.82 -6.33
C THR A 212 14.41 -12.84 -7.43
N ALA A 213 13.54 -13.82 -7.68
CA ALA A 213 13.72 -14.75 -8.79
C ALA A 213 13.65 -14.04 -10.15
N LEU A 214 12.77 -13.04 -10.28
CA LEU A 214 12.67 -12.17 -11.45
C LEU A 214 13.99 -11.44 -11.73
N ALA A 215 14.61 -10.83 -10.70
CA ALA A 215 15.91 -10.16 -10.90
C ALA A 215 16.99 -11.13 -11.38
N LYS A 216 17.03 -12.35 -10.87
CA LYS A 216 17.97 -13.40 -11.33
C LYS A 216 17.70 -13.78 -12.78
N ALA A 217 16.44 -13.93 -13.18
CA ALA A 217 16.06 -14.24 -14.56
C ALA A 217 16.45 -13.09 -15.52
N VAL A 218 16.19 -11.83 -15.16
CA VAL A 218 16.56 -10.66 -15.95
C VAL A 218 18.09 -10.56 -16.10
N LEU A 219 18.86 -10.79 -15.03
CA LEU A 219 20.32 -10.83 -15.10
C LEU A 219 20.84 -11.99 -15.98
N ALA A 220 20.06 -13.06 -16.11
CA ALA A 220 20.36 -14.19 -17.00
C ALA A 220 19.89 -13.98 -18.46
N GLY A 221 19.31 -12.82 -18.79
CA GLY A 221 18.91 -12.45 -20.15
C GLY A 221 17.40 -12.55 -20.42
N ALA A 222 16.56 -12.80 -19.40
CA ALA A 222 15.12 -12.70 -19.58
C ALA A 222 14.73 -11.22 -19.84
N PRO A 223 13.64 -10.96 -20.59
CA PRO A 223 13.16 -9.61 -20.83
C PRO A 223 12.86 -8.86 -19.52
N ALA A 224 13.38 -7.64 -19.38
CA ALA A 224 13.01 -6.72 -18.31
C ALA A 224 11.72 -5.96 -18.70
N PRO A 225 10.94 -5.45 -17.75
CA PRO A 225 9.86 -4.50 -18.03
C PRO A 225 10.37 -3.29 -18.81
N ASP A 226 9.60 -2.86 -19.81
CA ASP A 226 9.93 -1.69 -20.64
C ASP A 226 9.27 -0.44 -20.01
N PRO A 227 10.05 0.61 -19.66
CA PRO A 227 9.50 1.80 -19.02
C PRO A 227 8.51 2.60 -19.90
N ASP A 228 8.68 2.62 -21.22
CA ASP A 228 7.77 3.33 -22.12
C ASP A 228 6.44 2.56 -22.25
N ASP A 229 6.48 1.24 -22.39
CA ASP A 229 5.29 0.38 -22.33
C ASP A 229 4.55 0.51 -20.98
N GLN A 230 5.30 0.57 -19.88
CA GLN A 230 4.70 0.80 -18.55
C GLN A 230 4.03 2.17 -18.45
N ALA A 231 4.64 3.22 -19.01
CA ALA A 231 4.05 4.57 -19.03
C ALA A 231 2.72 4.59 -19.81
N ASP A 232 2.69 3.97 -20.99
CA ASP A 232 1.48 3.88 -21.81
C ASP A 232 0.37 3.09 -21.10
N LYS A 233 0.70 1.95 -20.48
CA LYS A 233 -0.25 1.14 -19.71
C LYS A 233 -0.79 1.87 -18.49
N TYR A 234 0.05 2.64 -17.81
CA TYR A 234 -0.40 3.47 -16.70
C TYR A 234 -1.44 4.52 -17.16
N LEU A 235 -1.19 5.18 -18.29
CA LEU A 235 -2.14 6.15 -18.87
C LEU A 235 -3.44 5.48 -19.33
N ASP A 236 -3.38 4.27 -19.86
CA ASP A 236 -4.57 3.46 -20.18
C ASP A 236 -5.40 3.18 -18.92
N ALA A 237 -4.77 2.79 -17.81
CA ALA A 237 -5.49 2.57 -16.56
C ALA A 237 -6.19 3.85 -16.06
N VAL A 238 -5.53 5.01 -16.13
CA VAL A 238 -6.13 6.30 -15.77
C VAL A 238 -7.33 6.61 -16.66
N ALA A 239 -7.18 6.41 -17.98
CA ALA A 239 -8.23 6.69 -18.97
C ALA A 239 -9.47 5.79 -18.80
N ILE A 240 -9.30 4.56 -18.32
CA ILE A 240 -10.40 3.60 -18.09
C ILE A 240 -11.04 3.80 -16.72
N ALA A 241 -10.24 3.97 -15.66
CA ALA A 241 -10.74 4.03 -14.28
C ALA A 241 -11.50 5.34 -13.99
N GLN A 242 -10.96 6.47 -14.44
CA GLN A 242 -11.49 7.80 -14.07
C GLN A 242 -12.92 8.04 -14.56
N PRO A 243 -13.32 7.73 -15.81
CA PRO A 243 -14.71 7.88 -16.27
C PRO A 243 -15.69 6.95 -15.53
N ALA A 244 -15.20 5.86 -14.94
CA ALA A 244 -16.00 4.93 -14.14
C ALA A 244 -16.15 5.36 -12.66
N GLY A 245 -15.65 6.55 -12.30
CA GLY A 245 -15.74 7.11 -10.97
C GLY A 245 -14.68 6.61 -9.99
N LEU A 246 -13.65 5.91 -10.47
CA LEU A 246 -12.46 5.56 -9.71
C LEU A 246 -11.43 6.68 -9.88
N ILE A 247 -11.43 7.62 -8.97
CA ILE A 247 -10.58 8.82 -9.02
C ILE A 247 -9.20 8.48 -8.47
N ARG A 248 -8.16 8.79 -9.24
CA ARG A 248 -6.78 8.64 -8.78
C ARG A 248 -6.51 9.62 -7.64
N TYR A 249 -6.08 9.13 -6.48
CA TYR A 249 -5.78 9.97 -5.32
C TYR A 249 -4.30 9.95 -4.92
N GLU A 250 -3.54 8.95 -5.38
CA GLU A 250 -2.08 8.92 -5.29
C GLU A 250 -1.49 8.18 -6.51
N THR A 251 -0.21 7.86 -6.49
CA THR A 251 0.53 7.36 -7.66
C THR A 251 -0.10 6.08 -8.26
N SER A 252 -0.43 5.10 -7.42
CA SER A 252 -0.86 3.77 -7.85
C SER A 252 -2.33 3.48 -7.59
N ASN A 253 -3.02 4.29 -6.78
CA ASN A 253 -4.33 3.97 -6.26
C ASN A 253 -5.44 4.90 -6.74
N PHE A 254 -6.57 4.28 -7.05
CA PHE A 254 -7.80 4.92 -7.52
C PHE A 254 -8.94 4.46 -6.61
N ALA A 255 -9.86 5.35 -6.27
CA ALA A 255 -11.00 5.00 -5.43
C ALA A 255 -12.26 5.79 -5.79
N ARG A 256 -13.41 5.24 -5.45
CA ARG A 256 -14.66 5.98 -5.36
C ARG A 256 -14.62 6.91 -4.14
N ALA A 257 -15.49 7.91 -4.13
CA ALA A 257 -15.64 8.80 -2.98
C ALA A 257 -15.91 7.98 -1.70
N GLY A 258 -15.17 8.28 -0.63
CA GLY A 258 -15.26 7.59 0.66
C GLY A 258 -14.46 6.28 0.77
N HIS A 259 -13.85 5.75 -0.31
CA HIS A 259 -13.16 4.46 -0.35
C HIS A 259 -11.63 4.55 -0.52
N GLY A 260 -11.04 5.74 -0.41
CA GLY A 260 -9.58 5.88 -0.36
C GLY A 260 -9.01 5.13 0.85
N CYS A 261 -7.98 4.29 0.63
CA CYS A 261 -7.37 3.51 1.71
C CYS A 261 -6.77 4.43 2.78
N ARG A 262 -7.34 4.43 3.99
CA ARG A 262 -6.91 5.33 5.07
C ARG A 262 -5.48 5.06 5.51
N TYR A 263 -5.08 3.80 5.58
CA TYR A 263 -3.71 3.44 5.93
C TYR A 263 -2.70 4.00 4.92
N ASN A 264 -2.98 3.92 3.60
CA ASN A 264 -2.14 4.52 2.58
C ASN A 264 -2.09 6.05 2.70
N LEU A 265 -3.24 6.68 2.97
CA LEU A 265 -3.31 8.13 3.18
C LEU A 265 -2.49 8.59 4.39
N ILE A 266 -2.50 7.82 5.50
CA ILE A 266 -1.66 8.07 6.68
C ILE A 266 -0.18 8.05 6.29
N THR A 267 0.26 7.02 5.58
CA THR A 267 1.67 6.88 5.18
C THR A 267 2.13 8.00 4.23
N TRP A 268 1.30 8.37 3.25
CA TRP A 268 1.58 9.49 2.35
C TRP A 268 1.48 10.88 3.00
N ALA A 269 0.85 10.97 4.15
CA ALA A 269 0.83 12.18 4.97
C ALA A 269 2.01 12.29 5.94
N GLN A 270 2.93 11.32 5.94
CA GLN A 270 3.95 11.14 7.00
C GLN A 270 3.32 11.04 8.39
N GLY A 271 2.12 10.43 8.47
CA GLY A 271 1.37 10.21 9.70
C GLY A 271 2.01 9.15 10.60
N GLU A 272 1.46 8.99 11.79
CA GLU A 272 1.96 8.03 12.76
C GLU A 272 1.27 6.67 12.62
N TYR A 273 2.04 5.61 12.70
CA TYR A 273 1.51 4.25 12.71
C TYR A 273 2.42 3.30 13.50
N ALA A 274 1.79 2.40 14.23
CA ALA A 274 2.43 1.23 14.80
C ALA A 274 2.59 0.14 13.74
N ALA A 275 3.54 -0.78 13.93
CA ALA A 275 3.68 -1.92 13.04
C ALA A 275 4.22 -3.13 13.77
N PHE A 276 3.68 -4.31 13.47
CA PHE A 276 3.91 -5.56 14.18
C PHE A 276 4.21 -6.70 13.21
N GLY A 277 5.01 -7.65 13.67
CA GLY A 277 5.46 -8.80 12.89
C GLY A 277 6.81 -8.57 12.23
N ASN A 278 7.36 -9.65 11.63
CA ASN A 278 8.68 -9.61 11.00
C ASN A 278 8.70 -8.65 9.80
N GLY A 279 9.79 -7.88 9.67
CA GLY A 279 9.96 -6.93 8.57
C GLY A 279 9.01 -5.73 8.59
N ALA A 280 8.13 -5.60 9.58
CA ALA A 280 7.21 -4.49 9.70
C ALA A 280 7.95 -3.19 10.02
N HIS A 281 7.58 -2.10 9.35
CA HIS A 281 8.12 -0.76 9.55
C HIS A 281 7.09 0.12 10.23
N ARG A 282 7.50 0.89 11.23
CA ARG A 282 6.65 1.85 11.96
C ARG A 282 7.20 3.27 11.85
N HIS A 283 6.32 4.24 12.00
CA HIS A 283 6.67 5.65 12.14
C HIS A 283 5.92 6.24 13.35
N ARG A 284 6.66 6.62 14.38
CA ARG A 284 6.09 7.13 15.63
C ARG A 284 7.00 8.17 16.28
N GLY A 285 6.45 9.30 16.70
CA GLY A 285 7.22 10.38 17.35
C GLY A 285 8.35 10.91 16.47
N GLY A 286 8.22 10.84 15.13
CA GLY A 286 9.25 11.22 14.19
C GLY A 286 10.44 10.24 14.12
N VAL A 287 10.27 9.04 14.63
CA VAL A 287 11.22 7.94 14.54
C VAL A 287 10.65 6.87 13.63
N ARG A 288 11.42 6.45 12.64
CA ARG A 288 11.15 5.22 11.90
C ARG A 288 11.92 4.08 12.53
N SER A 289 11.26 2.93 12.70
CA SER A 289 11.93 1.72 13.11
C SER A 289 11.35 0.53 12.37
N TRP A 290 12.13 -0.55 12.30
CA TRP A 290 11.71 -1.76 11.60
C TRP A 290 12.13 -3.01 12.35
N ASN A 291 11.29 -4.02 12.24
CA ASN A 291 11.52 -5.32 12.84
C ASN A 291 12.48 -6.20 12.02
N VAL A 292 13.04 -7.21 12.65
CA VAL A 292 13.86 -8.21 11.97
C VAL A 292 13.07 -8.87 10.84
N ARG A 293 13.69 -8.99 9.66
CA ARG A 293 13.02 -9.47 8.44
C ARG A 293 12.74 -10.97 8.44
N ARG A 294 13.62 -11.78 9.04
CA ARG A 294 13.52 -13.24 9.04
C ARG A 294 12.57 -13.72 10.14
N VAL A 295 11.64 -14.61 9.78
CA VAL A 295 10.62 -15.16 10.69
C VAL A 295 11.27 -15.91 11.86
N ASP A 296 12.30 -16.72 11.62
CA ASP A 296 13.01 -17.45 12.68
C ASP A 296 13.62 -16.50 13.71
N ARG A 297 14.26 -15.40 13.24
CA ARG A 297 14.83 -14.38 14.12
C ARG A 297 13.77 -13.57 14.85
N TYR A 298 12.62 -13.36 14.23
CA TYR A 298 11.48 -12.72 14.88
C TYR A 298 10.99 -13.57 16.05
N LEU A 299 10.76 -14.87 15.82
CA LEU A 299 10.34 -15.82 16.86
C LEU A 299 11.33 -15.97 18.01
N GLU A 300 12.64 -15.91 17.72
CA GLU A 300 13.68 -15.95 18.75
C GLU A 300 13.67 -14.71 19.65
N ARG A 301 13.21 -13.55 19.16
CA ARG A 301 13.32 -12.25 19.84
C ARG A 301 12.02 -11.73 20.44
N ALA A 302 10.87 -12.20 19.94
CA ALA A 302 9.56 -11.76 20.41
C ALA A 302 9.31 -12.16 21.88
N PRO A 303 8.52 -11.36 22.63
CA PRO A 303 7.92 -10.10 22.21
C PRO A 303 8.86 -8.88 22.31
N ALA A 304 9.95 -9.00 23.06
CA ALA A 304 10.88 -7.90 23.31
C ALA A 304 12.15 -8.05 22.47
N GLY A 305 12.60 -6.97 21.82
CA GLY A 305 13.84 -6.98 21.04
C GLY A 305 13.70 -7.35 19.57
N VAL A 306 12.47 -7.32 19.03
CA VAL A 306 12.20 -7.57 17.60
C VAL A 306 12.71 -6.45 16.69
N VAL A 307 12.87 -5.24 17.21
CA VAL A 307 13.38 -4.09 16.43
C VAL A 307 14.81 -4.36 15.98
N SER A 308 15.04 -4.23 14.67
CA SER A 308 16.35 -4.44 14.02
C SER A 308 17.09 -3.15 13.75
N GLY A 309 16.40 -2.04 13.62
CA GLY A 309 17.00 -0.73 13.41
C GLY A 309 16.00 0.39 13.57
N GLU A 310 16.54 1.60 13.74
CA GLU A 310 15.76 2.83 13.82
C GLU A 310 16.47 3.97 13.07
N GLU A 311 15.71 4.95 12.66
CA GLU A 311 16.19 6.16 12.02
C GLU A 311 15.45 7.37 12.58
N ARG A 312 16.22 8.40 12.93
CA ARG A 312 15.71 9.70 13.38
C ARG A 312 16.13 10.76 12.38
N LEU A 313 15.16 11.29 11.67
CA LEU A 313 15.41 12.38 10.75
C LEU A 313 15.58 13.70 11.51
N ASP A 314 16.54 14.50 11.09
CA ASP A 314 16.61 15.89 11.52
C ASP A 314 15.43 16.70 10.95
N PRO A 315 15.14 17.92 11.43
CA PRO A 315 14.00 18.69 10.98
C PRO A 315 13.96 18.96 9.47
N TRP A 316 15.12 19.19 8.82
CA TRP A 316 15.21 19.37 7.37
C TRP A 316 14.86 18.07 6.63
N GLN A 317 15.50 16.97 7.00
CA GLN A 317 15.24 15.66 6.41
C GLN A 317 13.77 15.26 6.54
N ARG A 318 13.16 15.53 7.71
CA ARG A 318 11.73 15.27 7.95
C ARG A 318 10.84 16.10 7.02
N ASP A 319 11.15 17.39 6.82
CA ASP A 319 10.36 18.23 5.91
C ASP A 319 10.54 17.80 4.45
N VAL A 320 11.76 17.45 4.02
CA VAL A 320 12.04 16.89 2.69
C VAL A 320 11.24 15.60 2.47
N GLU A 321 11.26 14.67 3.43
CA GLU A 321 10.49 13.43 3.32
C GLU A 321 8.99 13.69 3.28
N ARG A 322 8.46 14.56 4.14
CA ARG A 322 7.04 14.94 4.14
C ARG A 322 6.60 15.49 2.79
N VAL A 323 7.40 16.36 2.18
CA VAL A 323 7.11 16.89 0.85
C VAL A 323 7.23 15.80 -0.21
N MET A 324 8.26 14.95 -0.14
CA MET A 324 8.49 13.84 -1.08
C MET A 324 7.32 12.85 -1.10
N VAL A 325 6.91 12.35 0.06
CA VAL A 325 5.80 11.37 0.14
C VAL A 325 4.45 12.04 -0.16
N GLY A 326 4.27 13.29 0.28
CA GLY A 326 3.05 14.06 0.05
C GLY A 326 2.81 14.42 -1.42
N LEU A 327 3.87 14.60 -2.22
CA LEU A 327 3.79 14.83 -3.66
C LEU A 327 3.32 13.60 -4.46
N ARG A 328 3.29 12.42 -3.86
CA ARG A 328 2.68 11.23 -4.47
C ARG A 328 1.15 11.34 -4.52
N ARG A 329 0.54 12.13 -3.63
CA ARG A 329 -0.91 12.36 -3.62
C ARG A 329 -1.31 13.37 -4.69
N THR A 330 -2.43 13.12 -5.35
CA THR A 330 -3.03 14.04 -6.33
C THR A 330 -3.40 15.38 -5.67
N ALA A 331 -3.89 15.32 -4.44
CA ALA A 331 -4.15 16.50 -3.61
C ALA A 331 -2.90 17.34 -3.32
N GLY A 332 -1.70 16.77 -3.47
CA GLY A 332 -0.43 17.41 -3.16
C GLY A 332 -0.17 17.61 -1.67
N VAL A 333 0.69 18.55 -1.33
CA VAL A 333 1.20 18.75 0.04
C VAL A 333 1.49 20.23 0.31
N ALA A 334 1.36 20.66 1.56
CA ALA A 334 1.84 21.97 2.00
C ALA A 334 3.36 22.08 1.77
N PRO A 335 3.87 23.21 1.22
CA PRO A 335 5.26 23.26 0.74
C PRO A 335 6.32 23.13 1.84
N GLY A 336 6.05 23.56 3.07
CA GLY A 336 7.07 23.58 4.11
C GLY A 336 8.31 24.42 3.72
N TRP A 337 9.47 24.06 4.27
CA TRP A 337 10.74 24.73 3.93
C TRP A 337 11.32 24.20 2.61
N SER A 338 11.40 22.89 2.49
CA SER A 338 12.01 22.20 1.34
C SER A 338 11.21 22.39 0.05
N GLY A 339 9.90 22.37 0.13
CA GLY A 339 9.03 22.60 -1.02
C GLY A 339 9.08 24.05 -1.51
N ARG A 340 9.19 25.04 -0.61
CA ARG A 340 9.43 26.44 -1.01
C ARG A 340 10.80 26.59 -1.67
N ALA A 341 11.84 26.00 -1.07
CA ALA A 341 13.17 25.98 -1.66
C ALA A 341 13.16 25.33 -3.05
N LEU A 342 12.44 24.23 -3.24
CA LEU A 342 12.25 23.61 -4.54
C LEU A 342 11.60 24.59 -5.53
N ALA A 343 10.46 25.18 -5.17
CA ALA A 343 9.71 26.10 -6.05
C ALA A 343 10.56 27.32 -6.46
N GLU A 344 11.37 27.84 -5.54
CA GLU A 344 12.26 28.99 -5.76
C GLU A 344 13.56 28.63 -6.47
N SER A 345 13.93 27.36 -6.57
CA SER A 345 15.14 26.90 -7.27
C SER A 345 15.00 27.07 -8.79
N ALA A 346 16.14 27.12 -9.50
CA ALA A 346 16.13 27.13 -10.95
C ALA A 346 15.50 25.89 -11.56
N ALA A 347 15.64 24.72 -10.89
CA ALA A 347 15.02 23.47 -11.30
C ALA A 347 13.49 23.51 -11.09
N GLY A 348 13.01 23.96 -9.93
CA GLY A 348 11.59 24.08 -9.63
C GLY A 348 10.87 25.04 -10.58
N ARG A 349 11.46 26.22 -10.85
CA ARG A 349 10.88 27.15 -11.84
C ARG A 349 10.76 26.53 -13.24
N ARG A 350 11.73 25.69 -13.66
CA ARG A 350 11.61 24.94 -14.93
C ARG A 350 10.48 23.92 -14.89
N LEU A 351 10.31 23.19 -13.79
CA LEU A 351 9.22 22.23 -13.63
C LEU A 351 7.85 22.93 -13.66
N VAL A 352 7.73 24.11 -13.05
CA VAL A 352 6.50 24.92 -13.11
C VAL A 352 6.24 25.42 -14.52
N ALA A 353 7.25 25.97 -15.19
CA ALA A 353 7.13 26.45 -16.57
C ALA A 353 6.77 25.33 -17.57
N ALA A 354 7.21 24.10 -17.31
CA ALA A 354 6.88 22.92 -18.10
C ALA A 354 5.52 22.30 -17.76
N GLY A 355 4.77 22.84 -16.79
CA GLY A 355 3.47 22.27 -16.37
C GLY A 355 3.58 20.92 -15.68
N VAL A 356 4.71 20.63 -15.05
CA VAL A 356 4.95 19.39 -14.29
C VAL A 356 4.61 19.57 -12.82
N LEU A 357 4.95 20.73 -12.26
CA LEU A 357 4.72 21.09 -10.87
C LEU A 357 3.81 22.33 -10.79
N ALA A 358 2.75 22.27 -10.02
CA ALA A 358 2.02 23.44 -9.55
C ALA A 358 2.59 23.85 -8.20
N ALA A 359 2.98 25.13 -8.08
CA ALA A 359 3.50 25.71 -6.84
C ALA A 359 2.61 26.89 -6.45
N GLU A 360 1.64 26.63 -5.60
CA GLU A 360 0.73 27.62 -5.01
C GLU A 360 1.27 28.06 -3.64
N ALA A 361 0.72 29.12 -3.07
CA ALA A 361 1.22 29.67 -1.79
C ALA A 361 1.15 28.65 -0.64
N ASP A 362 0.14 27.82 -0.65
CA ASP A 362 -0.20 26.84 0.40
C ASP A 362 -0.02 25.37 -0.04
N ARG A 363 0.20 25.12 -1.36
CA ARG A 363 0.22 23.74 -1.86
C ARG A 363 1.16 23.53 -3.06
N LEU A 364 1.86 22.39 -3.02
CA LEU A 364 2.59 21.84 -4.16
C LEU A 364 1.85 20.62 -4.69
N ARG A 365 1.73 20.49 -6.02
CA ARG A 365 1.12 19.34 -6.69
C ARG A 365 1.91 18.93 -7.92
N VAL A 366 2.07 17.64 -8.11
CA VAL A 366 2.57 17.08 -9.37
C VAL A 366 1.40 16.97 -10.34
N LEU A 367 1.48 17.68 -11.47
CA LEU A 367 0.44 17.72 -12.48
C LEU A 367 0.56 16.56 -13.50
N GLN A 368 1.78 16.06 -13.70
CA GLN A 368 2.08 14.96 -14.61
C GLN A 368 2.57 13.75 -13.80
N PRO A 369 1.71 12.75 -13.56
CA PRO A 369 2.01 11.66 -12.63
C PRO A 369 3.28 10.87 -12.97
N LEU A 370 3.57 10.68 -14.26
CA LEU A 370 4.78 9.99 -14.73
C LEU A 370 6.08 10.75 -14.45
N LEU A 371 6.01 12.04 -14.10
CA LEU A 371 7.16 12.88 -13.78
C LEU A 371 7.32 13.13 -12.26
N GLY A 372 6.60 12.44 -11.42
CA GLY A 372 6.70 12.57 -9.95
C GLY A 372 8.10 12.29 -9.42
N ASP A 373 8.77 11.28 -9.97
CA ASP A 373 10.13 10.94 -9.57
C ASP A 373 11.17 12.00 -10.01
N GLU A 374 10.93 12.69 -11.11
CA GLU A 374 11.78 13.83 -11.50
C GLU A 374 11.65 14.97 -10.48
N VAL A 375 10.43 15.30 -10.05
CA VAL A 375 10.19 16.32 -9.01
C VAL A 375 10.90 15.88 -7.71
N THR A 376 10.75 14.62 -7.30
CA THR A 376 11.40 14.05 -6.12
C THR A 376 12.93 14.14 -6.21
N ARG A 377 13.52 13.79 -7.35
CA ARG A 377 14.99 13.92 -7.56
C ARG A 377 15.48 15.35 -7.42
N ARG A 378 14.71 16.34 -7.89
CA ARG A 378 15.06 17.76 -7.72
C ARG A 378 14.93 18.23 -6.28
N LEU A 379 13.92 17.72 -5.55
CA LEU A 379 13.78 18.00 -4.12
C LEU A 379 14.95 17.44 -3.32
N LEU A 380 15.33 16.18 -3.57
CA LEU A 380 16.44 15.52 -2.88
C LEU A 380 17.83 16.11 -3.22
N ALA A 381 17.95 16.82 -4.33
CA ALA A 381 19.19 17.49 -4.73
C ALA A 381 19.36 18.88 -4.10
N LEU A 382 18.44 19.32 -3.24
CA LEU A 382 18.56 20.61 -2.54
C LEU A 382 19.56 20.51 -1.38
N ASP A 383 20.38 21.53 -1.25
CA ASP A 383 21.25 21.68 -0.07
C ASP A 383 20.40 21.96 1.18
N PRO A 384 20.77 21.38 2.35
CA PRO A 384 20.10 21.70 3.58
C PRO A 384 20.13 23.19 3.89
N MET A 385 18.96 23.77 4.15
CA MET A 385 18.88 25.17 4.58
C MET A 385 18.85 25.26 6.13
N PRO A 386 19.50 26.27 6.73
CA PRO A 386 19.39 26.48 8.17
C PRO A 386 17.93 26.80 8.50
N ILE A 387 17.34 25.95 9.33
CA ILE A 387 16.00 26.17 9.90
C ILE A 387 16.13 27.26 10.97
N ARG A 388 15.59 28.46 10.66
CA ARG A 388 15.52 29.57 11.59
C ARG A 388 14.26 29.56 12.42
#